data_eb8f8f13706dcaf143266041b5022bf1
#
_entry.id   eb8f8f13706dcaf143266041b5022bf1
#
_cell.length_a   1.000
_cell.length_b   1.000
_cell.length_c   1.000
_cell.angle_alpha   90.00
_cell.angle_beta   90.00
_cell.angle_gamma   90.00
#
_symmetry.space_group_name_H-M   'P 1'
#
loop_
_entity.id
_entity.type
_entity.pdbx_description
1 polymer ?
#
loop_
_entity_poly.entity_id
_entity_poly.type
_entity_poly.pdbx_seq_one_letter_code
_entity_poly.pdbx_strand_id
1 'polypeptide(L)'
;MLFALFSFLLATPLSAQAQTREAYVSQSEDETTLTFYYDALRATRTGTTWGIEETKKEGDIPVPAWAGTSQEVDKTTTRVVFDASFRDFRPTTTAKWFYNCNALKQIEGLEYLNTSEVKDMGYMFSACKALTSLDLKNFNTKNVTKMNYMFSDCWALTSLDLKNFNTQNVTDMSGMFEGCGRLKSLDLKNFNTQNVTKMNSMFANCEALISLDLKHFDTQNVTDMRKMFYDCKALTSLDLKNFNTKNVTDMRKMFSDCLVLTSLDLKSFNTQNVTNMSSMFASCLVLTSLDLKSFNTQNVTNMSSMFASCMALTSLDLQHFNTQNVTNMVGMFFNCLALTSLDLKNFNTQNVTNMEQMFANCEALISLDLKNFDTQNVTDMRKMFSGCAALTTINSNTAWQCPESENMFAGCTKLKGAVAYDQNKVDAKMANPETGYFTAKPTTAKRNRRSAAHLPAARKRGARKHLPAGV
;
A
#
# COMPACT_ATOMS: atom_id res chain seq x y z
N MET A 1 -8.35 93.41 -45.93
CA MET A 1 -9.25 92.50 -45.26
C MET A 1 -8.56 91.13 -45.17
N LEU A 2 -7.93 90.90 -44.02
CA LEU A 2 -7.26 89.58 -43.72
C LEU A 2 -8.25 88.64 -43.07
N PHE A 3 -8.48 87.51 -43.68
CA PHE A 3 -9.24 86.38 -43.11
C PHE A 3 -8.24 85.45 -42.37
N ALA A 4 -8.33 85.42 -41.06
CA ALA A 4 -7.62 84.45 -40.21
C ALA A 4 -8.40 83.15 -40.18
N LEU A 5 -7.84 82.04 -40.73
CA LEU A 5 -8.36 80.70 -40.53
C LEU A 5 -7.91 80.17 -39.18
N PHE A 6 -8.87 79.98 -38.24
CA PHE A 6 -8.68 79.22 -37.01
C PHE A 6 -8.87 77.76 -37.32
N SER A 7 -7.75 77.01 -37.30
CA SER A 7 -7.83 75.53 -37.34
C SER A 7 -8.16 75.01 -35.93
N PHE A 8 -9.40 74.50 -35.73
CA PHE A 8 -9.75 73.73 -34.56
C PHE A 8 -9.17 72.31 -34.70
N LEU A 9 -8.08 72.05 -33.96
CA LEU A 9 -7.64 70.67 -33.70
C LEU A 9 -8.67 70.02 -32.73
N LEU A 10 -9.55 69.20 -33.26
CA LEU A 10 -10.35 68.24 -32.46
C LEU A 10 -9.39 67.20 -31.89
N ALA A 11 -8.99 67.37 -30.62
CA ALA A 11 -8.38 66.34 -29.84
C ALA A 11 -9.46 65.24 -29.61
N THR A 12 -9.42 64.20 -30.39
CA THR A 12 -10.17 62.97 -30.06
C THR A 12 -9.66 62.48 -28.74
N PRO A 13 -10.53 62.24 -27.74
CA PRO A 13 -10.07 61.58 -26.50
C PRO A 13 -9.56 60.20 -26.88
N LEU A 14 -8.27 59.93 -26.60
CA LEU A 14 -7.79 58.56 -26.54
C LEU A 14 -8.72 57.83 -25.56
N SER A 15 -9.58 57.00 -26.07
CA SER A 15 -10.30 56.05 -25.24
C SER A 15 -9.21 55.21 -24.56
N ALA A 16 -8.97 55.46 -23.30
CA ALA A 16 -8.19 54.56 -22.47
C ALA A 16 -8.92 53.18 -22.56
N GLN A 17 -8.46 52.32 -23.44
CA GLN A 17 -8.89 50.94 -23.42
C GLN A 17 -8.65 50.43 -22.01
N ALA A 18 -9.72 50.16 -21.26
CA ALA A 18 -9.60 49.60 -19.93
C ALA A 18 -8.78 48.33 -20.09
N GLN A 19 -7.54 48.34 -19.60
CA GLN A 19 -6.64 47.20 -19.65
C GLN A 19 -7.35 46.04 -18.95
N THR A 20 -7.59 44.94 -19.66
CA THR A 20 -8.30 43.80 -19.14
C THR A 20 -7.43 43.13 -18.06
N ARG A 21 -8.00 42.92 -16.87
CA ARG A 21 -7.31 42.18 -15.79
C ARG A 21 -7.06 40.75 -16.27
N GLU A 22 -5.88 40.21 -16.00
CA GLU A 22 -5.52 38.82 -16.26
C GLU A 22 -4.87 38.20 -15.00
N ALA A 23 -4.99 36.90 -14.84
CA ALA A 23 -4.30 36.16 -13.76
C ALA A 23 -2.96 35.66 -14.29
N TYR A 24 -1.89 35.96 -13.58
CA TYR A 24 -0.54 35.55 -13.96
C TYR A 24 0.38 35.38 -12.76
N VAL A 25 1.51 34.73 -12.98
CA VAL A 25 2.60 34.54 -12.02
C VAL A 25 3.81 35.35 -12.52
N SER A 26 4.47 36.07 -11.62
CA SER A 26 5.72 36.78 -11.87
C SER A 26 6.80 36.19 -10.98
N GLN A 27 7.95 35.84 -11.57
CA GLN A 27 9.15 35.44 -10.85
C GLN A 27 10.07 36.65 -10.67
N SER A 28 10.61 36.81 -9.46
CA SER A 28 11.63 37.84 -9.17
C SER A 28 12.89 37.62 -10.02
N GLU A 29 13.68 38.71 -10.23
CA GLU A 29 14.92 38.65 -11.04
C GLU A 29 15.96 37.69 -10.46
N ASP A 30 15.98 37.49 -9.13
CA ASP A 30 16.84 36.52 -8.43
C ASP A 30 16.25 35.09 -8.40
N GLU A 31 15.14 34.87 -9.08
CA GLU A 31 14.40 33.59 -9.20
C GLU A 31 13.93 32.99 -7.87
N THR A 32 13.99 33.75 -6.75
CA THR A 32 13.67 33.21 -5.43
C THR A 32 12.20 33.32 -5.02
N THR A 33 11.45 34.23 -5.66
CA THR A 33 10.05 34.51 -5.31
C THR A 33 9.11 34.40 -6.51
N LEU A 34 8.00 33.66 -6.34
CA LEU A 34 6.88 33.67 -7.26
C LEU A 34 5.75 34.52 -6.67
N THR A 35 5.24 35.51 -7.42
CA THR A 35 4.09 36.31 -6.98
C THR A 35 2.92 36.15 -7.94
N PHE A 36 1.76 35.87 -7.38
CA PHE A 36 0.50 35.65 -8.10
C PHE A 36 -0.33 36.93 -8.10
N TYR A 37 -0.69 37.43 -9.29
CA TYR A 37 -1.43 38.67 -9.50
C TYR A 37 -2.69 38.43 -10.33
N TYR A 38 -3.71 39.28 -10.10
CA TYR A 38 -4.89 39.41 -10.97
C TYR A 38 -5.14 40.91 -11.25
N ASP A 39 -4.39 41.47 -12.17
CA ASP A 39 -4.45 42.88 -12.52
C ASP A 39 -4.16 43.08 -14.03
N ALA A 40 -4.00 44.33 -14.46
CA ALA A 40 -3.70 44.70 -15.84
C ALA A 40 -2.22 45.12 -16.04
N LEU A 41 -1.33 44.71 -15.10
CA LEU A 41 0.03 45.23 -15.04
C LEU A 41 1.11 44.22 -15.48
N ARG A 42 0.73 43.08 -16.03
CA ARG A 42 1.67 42.00 -16.41
C ARG A 42 2.83 42.51 -17.29
N ALA A 43 2.53 43.34 -18.30
CA ALA A 43 3.54 43.86 -19.21
C ALA A 43 4.54 44.87 -18.58
N THR A 44 4.25 45.33 -17.36
CA THR A 44 5.12 46.26 -16.62
C THR A 44 5.95 45.59 -15.55
N ARG A 45 5.75 44.26 -15.30
CA ARG A 45 6.53 43.53 -14.32
C ARG A 45 7.94 43.26 -14.80
N THR A 46 8.89 43.33 -13.88
CA THR A 46 10.26 42.86 -14.13
C THR A 46 10.36 41.37 -13.89
N GLY A 47 11.34 40.73 -14.52
CA GLY A 47 11.53 39.27 -14.42
C GLY A 47 10.61 38.47 -15.37
N THR A 48 10.57 37.15 -15.19
CA THR A 48 9.78 36.23 -16.01
C THR A 48 8.32 36.20 -15.55
N THR A 49 7.39 36.27 -16.50
CA THR A 49 5.94 36.13 -16.18
C THR A 49 5.28 35.07 -17.03
N TRP A 50 4.33 34.32 -16.41
CA TRP A 50 3.50 33.30 -17.04
C TRP A 50 2.03 33.61 -16.79
N GLY A 51 1.19 33.47 -17.79
CA GLY A 51 -0.27 33.44 -17.59
C GLY A 51 -0.66 32.22 -16.76
N ILE A 52 -1.76 32.33 -16.01
CA ILE A 52 -2.16 31.27 -15.08
C ILE A 52 -2.49 29.93 -15.79
N GLU A 53 -2.86 29.98 -17.05
CA GLU A 53 -3.15 28.80 -17.87
C GLU A 53 -1.92 28.31 -18.69
N GLU A 54 -0.78 29.01 -18.58
CA GLU A 54 0.43 28.61 -19.28
C GLU A 54 1.03 27.36 -18.67
N THR A 55 1.32 26.36 -19.53
CA THR A 55 1.86 25.07 -19.10
C THR A 55 3.10 24.70 -19.89
N LYS A 56 3.96 23.92 -19.25
CA LYS A 56 5.03 23.14 -19.87
C LYS A 56 4.70 21.66 -19.79
N LYS A 57 5.37 20.82 -20.58
CA LYS A 57 5.12 19.38 -20.64
C LYS A 57 6.08 18.62 -19.71
N GLU A 58 5.54 17.62 -19.03
CA GLU A 58 6.27 16.56 -18.37
C GLU A 58 5.83 15.23 -19.02
N GLY A 59 6.56 14.78 -20.03
CA GLY A 59 6.05 13.76 -20.96
C GLY A 59 4.79 14.28 -21.66
N ASP A 60 3.66 13.56 -21.54
CA ASP A 60 2.36 13.97 -22.07
C ASP A 60 1.49 14.75 -21.07
N ILE A 61 2.00 15.01 -19.85
CA ILE A 61 1.21 15.62 -18.78
C ILE A 61 1.52 17.12 -18.71
N PRO A 62 0.49 18.00 -18.74
CA PRO A 62 0.71 19.44 -18.55
C PRO A 62 1.05 19.74 -17.09
N VAL A 63 2.03 20.62 -16.89
CA VAL A 63 2.44 21.18 -15.60
C VAL A 63 2.46 22.70 -15.73
N PRO A 64 2.01 23.48 -14.72
CA PRO A 64 2.12 24.95 -14.77
C PRO A 64 3.52 25.40 -15.15
N ALA A 65 3.63 26.42 -16.01
CA ALA A 65 4.91 26.83 -16.59
C ALA A 65 5.97 27.24 -15.52
N TRP A 66 5.53 27.78 -14.39
CA TRP A 66 6.36 28.19 -13.25
C TRP A 66 6.71 27.06 -12.27
N ALA A 67 6.01 25.92 -12.27
CA ALA A 67 6.24 24.83 -11.33
C ALA A 67 7.46 23.99 -11.75
N GLY A 68 8.04 23.22 -10.83
CA GLY A 68 9.03 22.20 -11.16
C GLY A 68 8.44 21.03 -11.95
N THR A 69 9.30 20.13 -12.42
CA THR A 69 8.94 18.82 -12.98
C THR A 69 9.75 17.73 -12.29
N SER A 70 9.47 16.47 -12.53
CA SER A 70 10.28 15.37 -11.97
C SER A 70 11.72 15.37 -12.52
N GLN A 71 11.93 15.92 -13.72
CA GLN A 71 13.26 16.02 -14.37
C GLN A 71 13.95 17.35 -14.05
N GLU A 72 13.18 18.43 -13.95
CA GLU A 72 13.68 19.78 -13.67
C GLU A 72 13.03 20.30 -12.40
N VAL A 73 13.56 19.88 -11.27
CA VAL A 73 13.11 20.30 -9.94
C VAL A 73 13.45 21.76 -9.70
N ASP A 74 12.46 22.56 -9.26
CA ASP A 74 12.72 23.93 -8.82
C ASP A 74 13.47 23.91 -7.47
N LYS A 75 14.70 24.44 -7.50
CA LYS A 75 15.60 24.53 -6.35
C LYS A 75 15.87 25.97 -5.92
N THR A 76 15.29 26.95 -6.60
CA THR A 76 15.54 28.39 -6.42
C THR A 76 14.37 29.07 -5.71
N THR A 77 13.14 28.78 -6.07
CA THR A 77 11.95 29.36 -5.43
C THR A 77 11.88 28.99 -3.96
N THR A 78 12.10 29.95 -3.08
CA THR A 78 12.02 29.80 -1.63
C THR A 78 10.74 30.38 -1.02
N ARG A 79 10.07 31.27 -1.77
CA ARG A 79 8.93 32.08 -1.32
C ARG A 79 7.86 32.15 -2.41
N VAL A 80 6.61 32.08 -2.00
CA VAL A 80 5.45 32.37 -2.85
C VAL A 80 4.62 33.46 -2.18
N VAL A 81 4.10 34.41 -2.96
CA VAL A 81 3.21 35.47 -2.50
C VAL A 81 1.96 35.52 -3.36
N PHE A 82 0.80 35.50 -2.72
CA PHE A 82 -0.44 35.89 -3.37
C PHE A 82 -0.67 37.36 -3.10
N ASP A 83 -0.62 38.20 -4.14
CA ASP A 83 -0.95 39.62 -4.03
C ASP A 83 -2.46 39.81 -3.71
N ALA A 84 -2.80 40.90 -3.04
CA ALA A 84 -4.20 41.18 -2.67
C ALA A 84 -5.15 41.28 -3.89
N SER A 85 -4.63 41.60 -5.07
CA SER A 85 -5.41 41.60 -6.32
C SER A 85 -5.95 40.23 -6.69
N PHE A 86 -5.24 39.15 -6.28
CA PHE A 86 -5.61 37.77 -6.62
C PHE A 86 -6.93 37.30 -5.97
N ARG A 87 -7.44 38.01 -4.93
CA ARG A 87 -8.70 37.67 -4.23
C ARG A 87 -9.93 37.58 -5.15
N ASP A 88 -9.91 38.31 -6.25
CA ASP A 88 -11.04 38.33 -7.19
C ASP A 88 -10.96 37.25 -8.26
N PHE A 89 -9.82 36.59 -8.40
CA PHE A 89 -9.67 35.48 -9.32
C PHE A 89 -10.27 34.20 -8.73
N ARG A 90 -10.84 33.36 -9.57
CA ARG A 90 -11.48 32.07 -9.22
C ARG A 90 -10.88 30.98 -10.09
N PRO A 91 -9.76 30.36 -9.70
CA PRO A 91 -9.21 29.23 -10.45
C PRO A 91 -10.15 28.03 -10.40
N THR A 92 -10.23 27.28 -11.49
CA THR A 92 -10.96 26.00 -11.56
C THR A 92 -10.09 24.81 -11.17
N THR A 93 -8.77 25.00 -11.17
CA THR A 93 -7.77 24.03 -10.73
C THR A 93 -6.59 24.74 -10.08
N THR A 94 -6.01 24.08 -9.07
CA THR A 94 -4.71 24.42 -8.48
C THR A 94 -3.76 23.22 -8.57
N ALA A 95 -4.12 22.24 -9.39
CA ALA A 95 -3.30 21.05 -9.58
C ALA A 95 -1.88 21.39 -9.98
N LYS A 96 -0.90 20.82 -9.26
CA LYS A 96 0.54 20.99 -9.49
C LYS A 96 1.08 22.44 -9.38
N TRP A 97 0.37 23.39 -8.80
CA TRP A 97 0.83 24.78 -8.76
C TRP A 97 2.21 24.98 -8.14
N PHE A 98 2.56 24.16 -7.14
CA PHE A 98 3.88 24.17 -6.49
C PHE A 98 4.57 22.80 -6.58
N TYR A 99 4.23 22.02 -7.60
CA TYR A 99 4.79 20.70 -7.82
C TYR A 99 6.31 20.78 -8.00
N ASN A 100 7.04 19.97 -7.24
CA ASN A 100 8.50 19.92 -7.24
C ASN A 100 9.23 21.26 -6.95
N CYS A 101 8.58 22.18 -6.21
CA CYS A 101 9.24 23.37 -5.67
C CYS A 101 9.98 22.99 -4.37
N ASN A 102 11.09 22.24 -4.52
CA ASN A 102 11.78 21.60 -3.40
C ASN A 102 12.38 22.57 -2.38
N ALA A 103 12.73 23.79 -2.79
CA ALA A 103 13.30 24.84 -1.94
C ALA A 103 12.26 25.71 -1.26
N LEU A 104 10.98 25.58 -1.61
CA LEU A 104 9.88 26.42 -1.11
C LEU A 104 9.74 26.27 0.41
N LYS A 105 9.91 27.38 1.13
CA LYS A 105 9.87 27.45 2.60
C LYS A 105 8.60 28.07 3.13
N GLN A 106 8.03 29.06 2.43
CA GLN A 106 6.86 29.81 2.89
C GLN A 106 5.97 30.27 1.74
N ILE A 107 4.68 30.36 2.03
CA ILE A 107 3.65 30.90 1.14
C ILE A 107 2.90 31.98 1.92
N GLU A 108 2.87 33.18 1.40
CA GLU A 108 2.20 34.35 1.99
C GLU A 108 0.96 34.71 1.19
N GLY A 109 -0.03 35.31 1.85
CA GLY A 109 -1.25 35.78 1.19
C GLY A 109 -2.18 34.65 0.71
N LEU A 110 -2.07 33.43 1.26
CA LEU A 110 -2.97 32.33 0.91
C LEU A 110 -4.46 32.67 1.15
N GLU A 111 -4.76 33.64 1.99
CA GLU A 111 -6.11 34.19 2.18
C GLU A 111 -6.67 34.90 0.93
N TYR A 112 -5.82 35.25 -0.02
CA TYR A 112 -6.22 35.83 -1.31
C TYR A 112 -6.43 34.77 -2.40
N LEU A 113 -6.05 33.50 -2.17
CA LEU A 113 -6.37 32.41 -3.06
C LEU A 113 -7.79 31.92 -2.81
N ASN A 114 -8.71 32.28 -3.69
CA ASN A 114 -10.10 31.81 -3.59
C ASN A 114 -10.27 30.46 -4.31
N THR A 115 -10.44 29.40 -3.51
CA THR A 115 -10.57 28.03 -4.01
C THR A 115 -12.01 27.55 -4.22
N SER A 116 -13.00 28.47 -4.18
CA SER A 116 -14.44 28.09 -4.23
C SER A 116 -14.87 27.34 -5.51
N GLU A 117 -14.16 27.58 -6.63
CA GLU A 117 -14.45 26.93 -7.92
C GLU A 117 -13.48 25.80 -8.26
N VAL A 118 -12.50 25.51 -7.40
CA VAL A 118 -11.49 24.49 -7.64
C VAL A 118 -12.10 23.11 -7.57
N LYS A 119 -11.85 22.30 -8.59
CA LYS A 119 -12.26 20.89 -8.70
C LYS A 119 -11.09 19.91 -8.53
N ASP A 120 -9.88 20.34 -8.84
CA ASP A 120 -8.68 19.50 -8.81
C ASP A 120 -7.56 20.21 -8.04
N MET A 121 -7.13 19.61 -6.92
CA MET A 121 -5.98 20.02 -6.08
C MET A 121 -4.85 18.99 -6.12
N GLY A 122 -4.90 18.05 -7.07
CA GLY A 122 -3.89 16.99 -7.16
C GLY A 122 -2.47 17.56 -7.28
N TYR A 123 -1.54 16.99 -6.51
CA TYR A 123 -0.12 17.38 -6.49
C TYR A 123 0.15 18.86 -6.18
N MET A 124 -0.80 19.62 -5.63
CA MET A 124 -0.64 21.09 -5.46
C MET A 124 0.64 21.48 -4.74
N PHE A 125 1.01 20.77 -3.67
CA PHE A 125 2.24 21.00 -2.90
C PHE A 125 3.20 19.82 -2.96
N SER A 126 3.00 18.89 -3.90
CA SER A 126 3.82 17.67 -3.96
C SER A 126 5.30 18.00 -4.16
N ALA A 127 6.14 17.36 -3.34
CA ALA A 127 7.58 17.57 -3.26
C ALA A 127 8.04 18.99 -2.86
N CYS A 128 7.20 19.73 -2.12
CA CYS A 128 7.65 20.94 -1.42
C CYS A 128 8.44 20.55 -0.16
N LYS A 129 9.64 19.97 -0.35
CA LYS A 129 10.41 19.29 0.71
C LYS A 129 10.86 20.20 1.85
N ALA A 130 11.04 21.50 1.59
CA ALA A 130 11.49 22.50 2.57
C ALA A 130 10.33 23.19 3.31
N LEU A 131 9.07 22.95 2.91
CA LEU A 131 7.91 23.61 3.48
C LEU A 131 7.61 23.07 4.88
N THR A 132 7.66 23.92 5.90
CA THR A 132 7.51 23.52 7.30
C THR A 132 6.11 23.73 7.86
N SER A 133 5.32 24.62 7.27
CA SER A 133 3.95 24.95 7.68
C SER A 133 3.13 25.50 6.52
N LEU A 134 1.80 25.34 6.60
CA LEU A 134 0.82 25.88 5.65
C LEU A 134 -0.40 26.42 6.41
N ASP A 135 -0.83 27.65 6.10
CA ASP A 135 -2.11 28.19 6.58
C ASP A 135 -3.21 27.92 5.54
N LEU A 136 -4.00 26.87 5.75
CA LEU A 136 -5.07 26.41 4.86
C LEU A 136 -6.47 26.82 5.35
N LYS A 137 -6.57 27.73 6.35
CA LYS A 137 -7.84 28.06 7.01
C LYS A 137 -8.91 28.65 6.05
N ASN A 138 -8.49 29.26 4.94
CA ASN A 138 -9.37 29.87 3.94
C ASN A 138 -9.67 28.97 2.74
N PHE A 139 -9.13 27.74 2.72
CA PHE A 139 -9.42 26.82 1.63
C PHE A 139 -10.86 26.35 1.66
N ASN A 140 -11.60 26.61 0.59
CA ASN A 140 -12.93 26.05 0.34
C ASN A 140 -12.78 24.85 -0.59
N THR A 141 -12.94 23.64 -0.03
CA THR A 141 -12.75 22.38 -0.77
C THR A 141 -14.08 21.72 -1.16
N LYS A 142 -15.22 22.41 -0.98
CA LYS A 142 -16.56 21.85 -1.21
C LYS A 142 -16.74 21.25 -2.63
N ASN A 143 -16.13 21.87 -3.65
CA ASN A 143 -16.27 21.45 -5.04
C ASN A 143 -15.12 20.53 -5.51
N VAL A 144 -14.16 20.23 -4.63
CA VAL A 144 -12.97 19.44 -4.99
C VAL A 144 -13.33 17.96 -5.13
N THR A 145 -12.92 17.36 -6.24
CA THR A 145 -13.11 15.94 -6.54
C THR A 145 -11.81 15.14 -6.49
N LYS A 146 -10.65 15.81 -6.61
CA LYS A 146 -9.32 15.17 -6.57
C LYS A 146 -8.39 15.89 -5.60
N MET A 147 -7.81 15.10 -4.69
CA MET A 147 -6.76 15.54 -3.74
C MET A 147 -5.55 14.59 -3.75
N ASN A 148 -5.43 13.81 -4.84
CA ASN A 148 -4.35 12.83 -4.95
C ASN A 148 -2.99 13.51 -4.90
N TYR A 149 -2.09 12.98 -4.06
CA TYR A 149 -0.71 13.46 -3.86
C TYR A 149 -0.59 14.95 -3.47
N MET A 150 -1.66 15.56 -2.91
CA MET A 150 -1.71 17.01 -2.64
C MET A 150 -0.54 17.48 -1.77
N PHE A 151 -0.14 16.72 -0.77
CA PHE A 151 0.98 17.01 0.14
C PHE A 151 2.08 15.96 0.05
N SER A 152 2.11 15.15 -1.01
CA SER A 152 3.12 14.10 -1.15
C SER A 152 4.52 14.68 -1.08
N ASP A 153 5.45 13.99 -0.38
CA ASP A 153 6.85 14.41 -0.18
C ASP A 153 7.04 15.80 0.45
N CYS A 154 6.04 16.32 1.16
CA CYS A 154 6.21 17.49 2.03
C CYS A 154 6.94 17.08 3.31
N TRP A 155 8.19 16.61 3.16
CA TRP A 155 8.93 15.92 4.22
C TRP A 155 9.16 16.76 5.49
N ALA A 156 9.32 18.09 5.34
CA ALA A 156 9.58 19.00 6.46
C ALA A 156 8.31 19.42 7.24
N LEU A 157 7.10 19.14 6.74
CA LEU A 157 5.86 19.46 7.44
C LEU A 157 5.77 18.70 8.77
N THR A 158 5.56 19.46 9.86
CA THR A 158 5.40 18.89 11.22
C THR A 158 3.96 18.87 11.71
N SER A 159 3.11 19.68 11.12
CA SER A 159 1.68 19.77 11.41
C SER A 159 0.89 20.26 10.20
N LEU A 160 -0.40 19.92 10.13
CA LEU A 160 -1.30 20.37 9.08
C LEU A 160 -2.70 20.53 9.68
N ASP A 161 -3.27 21.74 9.61
CA ASP A 161 -4.65 22.01 10.05
C ASP A 161 -5.61 21.83 8.86
N LEU A 162 -6.38 20.73 8.88
CA LEU A 162 -7.32 20.34 7.83
C LEU A 162 -8.80 20.43 8.28
N LYS A 163 -9.05 21.11 9.42
CA LYS A 163 -10.40 21.15 10.01
C LYS A 163 -11.47 21.76 9.08
N ASN A 164 -11.09 22.63 8.13
CA ASN A 164 -12.00 23.26 7.18
C ASN A 164 -12.16 22.47 5.87
N PHE A 165 -11.44 21.34 5.71
CA PHE A 165 -11.55 20.54 4.49
C PHE A 165 -12.89 19.81 4.44
N ASN A 166 -13.68 20.09 3.41
CA ASN A 166 -14.87 19.31 3.05
C ASN A 166 -14.48 18.35 1.93
N THR A 167 -14.48 17.05 2.23
CA THR A 167 -14.05 16.01 1.30
C THR A 167 -15.20 15.18 0.72
N GLN A 168 -16.46 15.63 0.94
CA GLN A 168 -17.64 14.85 0.53
C GLN A 168 -17.70 14.50 -0.96
N ASN A 169 -17.08 15.31 -1.84
CA ASN A 169 -17.07 15.10 -3.29
C ASN A 169 -15.78 14.49 -3.80
N VAL A 170 -14.81 14.22 -2.91
CA VAL A 170 -13.51 13.67 -3.29
C VAL A 170 -13.65 12.20 -3.64
N THR A 171 -13.10 11.81 -4.80
CA THR A 171 -13.09 10.42 -5.28
C THR A 171 -11.70 9.79 -5.30
N ASP A 172 -10.64 10.61 -5.30
CA ASP A 172 -9.24 10.15 -5.33
C ASP A 172 -8.41 10.85 -4.25
N MET A 173 -7.96 10.07 -3.25
CA MET A 173 -7.06 10.48 -2.16
C MET A 173 -5.73 9.72 -2.21
N SER A 174 -5.39 9.12 -3.37
CA SER A 174 -4.12 8.41 -3.54
C SER A 174 -2.95 9.28 -3.11
N GLY A 175 -2.05 8.75 -2.27
CA GLY A 175 -0.81 9.42 -1.86
C GLY A 175 -0.97 10.80 -1.22
N MET A 176 -2.16 11.18 -0.72
CA MET A 176 -2.42 12.55 -0.26
C MET A 176 -1.37 13.06 0.74
N PHE A 177 -0.87 12.19 1.62
CA PHE A 177 0.16 12.51 2.62
C PHE A 177 1.43 11.65 2.45
N GLU A 178 1.60 10.97 1.31
CA GLU A 178 2.78 10.13 1.06
C GLU A 178 4.07 10.93 1.29
N GLY A 179 5.04 10.37 2.03
CA GLY A 179 6.33 11.02 2.26
C GLY A 179 6.30 12.22 3.22
N CYS A 180 5.20 12.45 3.96
CA CYS A 180 5.18 13.44 5.04
C CYS A 180 5.94 12.92 6.27
N GLY A 181 7.25 12.70 6.12
CA GLY A 181 8.08 11.93 7.05
C GLY A 181 8.24 12.51 8.46
N ARG A 182 7.96 13.80 8.69
CA ARG A 182 8.03 14.45 10.01
C ARG A 182 6.66 14.68 10.67
N LEU A 183 5.58 14.33 10.00
CA LEU A 183 4.24 14.53 10.51
C LEU A 183 3.92 13.47 11.59
N LYS A 184 3.71 13.91 12.84
CA LYS A 184 3.50 13.00 13.98
C LYS A 184 2.04 12.61 14.19
N SER A 185 1.11 13.45 13.76
CA SER A 185 -0.33 13.22 13.89
C SER A 185 -1.10 14.02 12.83
N LEU A 186 -2.30 13.54 12.49
CA LEU A 186 -3.26 14.22 11.61
C LEU A 186 -4.65 14.16 12.24
N ASP A 187 -5.35 15.29 12.31
CA ASP A 187 -6.78 15.32 12.65
C ASP A 187 -7.60 15.21 11.36
N LEU A 188 -8.18 14.04 11.13
CA LEU A 188 -8.97 13.70 9.93
C LEU A 188 -10.45 13.50 10.27
N LYS A 189 -10.92 13.95 11.45
CA LYS A 189 -12.30 13.68 11.91
C LYS A 189 -13.38 14.26 11.00
N ASN A 190 -13.05 15.30 10.21
CA ASN A 190 -13.99 15.95 9.27
C ASN A 190 -13.93 15.34 7.86
N PHE A 191 -13.05 14.35 7.63
CA PHE A 191 -12.96 13.71 6.31
C PHE A 191 -14.17 12.80 6.08
N ASN A 192 -14.97 13.11 5.07
CA ASN A 192 -15.99 12.23 4.53
C ASN A 192 -15.39 11.46 3.35
N THR A 193 -15.26 10.15 3.47
CA THR A 193 -14.62 9.30 2.46
C THR A 193 -15.60 8.41 1.70
N GLN A 194 -16.92 8.62 1.87
CA GLN A 194 -17.96 7.76 1.28
C GLN A 194 -17.87 7.64 -0.26
N ASN A 195 -17.36 8.66 -0.95
CA ASN A 195 -17.23 8.69 -2.41
C ASN A 195 -15.82 8.33 -2.89
N VAL A 196 -14.90 8.06 -1.98
CA VAL A 196 -13.51 7.76 -2.33
C VAL A 196 -13.39 6.35 -2.88
N THR A 197 -12.75 6.24 -4.06
CA THR A 197 -12.49 4.95 -4.74
C THR A 197 -11.03 4.53 -4.68
N LYS A 198 -10.10 5.46 -4.41
CA LYS A 198 -8.66 5.20 -4.34
C LYS A 198 -8.06 5.81 -3.08
N MET A 199 -7.37 4.97 -2.29
CA MET A 199 -6.62 5.35 -1.08
C MET A 199 -5.20 4.77 -1.08
N ASN A 200 -4.73 4.30 -2.24
CA ASN A 200 -3.38 3.75 -2.33
C ASN A 200 -2.33 4.77 -1.89
N SER A 201 -1.35 4.32 -1.13
CA SER A 201 -0.24 5.14 -0.60
C SER A 201 -0.67 6.35 0.25
N MET A 202 -1.93 6.46 0.72
CA MET A 202 -2.44 7.70 1.33
C MET A 202 -1.55 8.21 2.48
N PHE A 203 -0.97 7.31 3.28
CA PHE A 203 -0.07 7.61 4.39
C PHE A 203 1.30 6.94 4.23
N ALA A 204 1.64 6.45 3.03
CA ALA A 204 2.93 5.78 2.82
C ALA A 204 4.11 6.70 3.17
N ASN A 205 5.18 6.14 3.73
CA ASN A 205 6.39 6.87 4.15
C ASN A 205 6.12 8.03 5.15
N CYS A 206 5.01 7.95 5.93
CA CYS A 206 4.80 8.84 7.07
C CYS A 206 5.57 8.30 8.29
N GLU A 207 6.91 8.36 8.22
CA GLU A 207 7.81 7.66 9.15
C GLU A 207 7.64 8.05 10.62
N ALA A 208 7.28 9.31 10.92
CA ALA A 208 7.09 9.82 12.28
C ALA A 208 5.65 9.70 12.80
N LEU A 209 4.71 9.20 12.01
CA LEU A 209 3.30 9.12 12.36
C LEU A 209 3.07 8.04 13.43
N ILE A 210 2.60 8.45 14.62
CA ILE A 210 2.46 7.57 15.80
C ILE A 210 1.09 6.89 15.83
N SER A 211 0.04 7.64 15.47
CA SER A 211 -1.34 7.15 15.49
C SER A 211 -2.23 7.90 14.51
N LEU A 212 -3.31 7.26 14.08
CA LEU A 212 -4.37 7.85 13.24
C LEU A 212 -5.74 7.46 13.80
N ASP A 213 -6.64 8.43 13.91
CA ASP A 213 -8.06 8.17 14.16
C ASP A 213 -8.79 8.07 12.80
N LEU A 214 -9.08 6.84 12.37
CA LEU A 214 -9.74 6.52 11.09
C LEU A 214 -11.18 6.00 11.29
N LYS A 215 -11.74 6.14 12.49
CA LYS A 215 -13.08 5.59 12.81
C LYS A 215 -14.22 6.15 11.95
N HIS A 216 -14.01 7.33 11.33
CA HIS A 216 -14.99 7.98 10.44
C HIS A 216 -14.77 7.64 8.95
N PHE A 217 -13.72 6.88 8.61
CA PHE A 217 -13.47 6.50 7.23
C PHE A 217 -14.49 5.47 6.77
N ASP A 218 -15.28 5.81 5.76
CA ASP A 218 -16.07 4.86 4.99
C ASP A 218 -15.26 4.40 3.78
N THR A 219 -14.96 3.12 3.73
CA THR A 219 -14.12 2.54 2.67
C THR A 219 -14.89 1.60 1.73
N GLN A 220 -16.23 1.61 1.79
CA GLN A 220 -17.06 0.68 1.02
C GLN A 220 -16.86 0.78 -0.50
N ASN A 221 -16.48 1.96 -1.02
CA ASN A 221 -16.27 2.18 -2.45
C ASN A 221 -14.80 2.09 -2.88
N VAL A 222 -13.88 1.86 -1.93
CA VAL A 222 -12.45 1.79 -2.21
C VAL A 222 -12.10 0.49 -2.89
N THR A 223 -11.36 0.58 -4.01
CA THR A 223 -10.91 -0.57 -4.81
C THR A 223 -9.41 -0.83 -4.72
N ASP A 224 -8.62 0.16 -4.31
CA ASP A 224 -7.16 0.10 -4.23
C ASP A 224 -6.67 0.64 -2.89
N MET A 225 -6.08 -0.23 -2.05
CA MET A 225 -5.48 0.09 -0.74
C MET A 225 -4.00 -0.26 -0.67
N ARG A 226 -3.35 -0.51 -1.82
CA ARG A 226 -1.92 -0.85 -1.83
C ARG A 226 -1.10 0.24 -1.16
N LYS A 227 -0.13 -0.19 -0.33
CA LYS A 227 0.80 0.72 0.38
C LYS A 227 0.13 1.76 1.28
N MET A 228 -1.15 1.61 1.68
CA MET A 228 -1.86 2.68 2.40
C MET A 228 -1.11 3.15 3.65
N PHE A 229 -0.45 2.24 4.38
CA PHE A 229 0.38 2.52 5.57
C PHE A 229 1.82 2.02 5.39
N TYR A 230 2.29 1.88 4.15
CA TYR A 230 3.65 1.44 3.85
C TYR A 230 4.69 2.35 4.50
N ASP A 231 5.70 1.76 5.16
CA ASP A 231 6.83 2.48 5.77
C ASP A 231 6.41 3.52 6.84
N CYS A 232 5.31 3.24 7.58
CA CYS A 232 4.90 4.00 8.75
C CYS A 232 5.65 3.49 9.99
N LYS A 233 6.96 3.80 10.09
CA LYS A 233 7.91 3.21 11.04
C LYS A 233 7.55 3.40 12.51
N ALA A 234 6.91 4.54 12.86
CA ALA A 234 6.55 4.89 14.23
C ALA A 234 5.11 4.52 14.61
N LEU A 235 4.34 3.94 13.69
CA LEU A 235 2.93 3.63 13.92
C LEU A 235 2.79 2.44 14.87
N THR A 236 2.18 2.67 16.04
CA THR A 236 2.08 1.65 17.11
C THR A 236 0.79 0.84 17.04
N SER A 237 -0.30 1.46 16.59
CA SER A 237 -1.62 0.83 16.49
C SER A 237 -2.51 1.51 15.46
N LEU A 238 -3.49 0.77 14.94
CA LEU A 238 -4.54 1.25 14.04
C LEU A 238 -5.89 0.65 14.43
N ASP A 239 -6.92 1.49 14.57
CA ASP A 239 -8.32 1.02 14.67
C ASP A 239 -8.93 0.99 13.26
N LEU A 240 -9.06 -0.21 12.70
CA LEU A 240 -9.58 -0.48 11.35
C LEU A 240 -10.94 -1.17 11.36
N LYS A 241 -11.62 -1.23 12.52
CA LYS A 241 -12.87 -2.00 12.66
C LYS A 241 -13.99 -1.55 11.73
N ASN A 242 -13.98 -0.29 11.27
CA ASN A 242 -14.96 0.26 10.34
C ASN A 242 -14.56 0.15 8.86
N PHE A 243 -13.39 -0.43 8.56
CA PHE A 243 -12.96 -0.62 7.17
C PHE A 243 -13.80 -1.72 6.50
N ASN A 244 -14.49 -1.34 5.45
CA ASN A 244 -15.18 -2.27 4.55
C ASN A 244 -14.30 -2.47 3.30
N THR A 245 -13.67 -3.63 3.21
CA THR A 245 -12.72 -3.94 2.12
C THR A 245 -13.30 -4.81 1.01
N LYS A 246 -14.64 -4.97 0.99
CA LYS A 246 -15.32 -5.88 0.05
C LYS A 246 -14.97 -5.64 -1.43
N ASN A 247 -14.75 -4.38 -1.81
CA ASN A 247 -14.47 -4.00 -3.20
C ASN A 247 -12.97 -3.87 -3.49
N VAL A 248 -12.09 -4.07 -2.51
CA VAL A 248 -10.65 -3.94 -2.67
C VAL A 248 -10.09 -5.11 -3.47
N THR A 249 -9.29 -4.82 -4.49
CA THR A 249 -8.63 -5.81 -5.35
C THR A 249 -7.13 -5.92 -5.14
N ASP A 250 -6.48 -4.88 -4.59
CA ASP A 250 -5.04 -4.84 -4.36
C ASP A 250 -4.73 -4.34 -2.95
N MET A 251 -4.07 -5.20 -2.12
CA MET A 251 -3.63 -4.90 -0.75
C MET A 251 -2.11 -5.04 -0.59
N ARG A 252 -1.34 -5.10 -1.69
CA ARG A 252 0.11 -5.28 -1.60
C ARG A 252 0.75 -4.18 -0.75
N LYS A 253 1.68 -4.60 0.12
CA LYS A 253 2.45 -3.72 1.01
C LYS A 253 1.60 -2.84 1.93
N MET A 254 0.32 -3.17 2.20
CA MET A 254 -0.58 -2.27 2.94
C MET A 254 -0.02 -1.87 4.30
N PHE A 255 0.64 -2.78 5.02
CA PHE A 255 1.27 -2.57 6.33
C PHE A 255 2.77 -2.89 6.32
N SER A 256 3.39 -3.05 5.13
CA SER A 256 4.82 -3.34 5.05
C SER A 256 5.63 -2.23 5.69
N ASP A 257 6.70 -2.63 6.40
CA ASP A 257 7.64 -1.73 7.08
C ASP A 257 7.01 -0.88 8.21
N CYS A 258 5.91 -1.37 8.82
CA CYS A 258 5.36 -0.85 10.06
C CYS A 258 6.13 -1.47 11.25
N LEU A 259 7.35 -0.98 11.50
CA LEU A 259 8.38 -1.64 12.33
C LEU A 259 7.97 -1.86 13.78
N VAL A 260 7.14 -0.96 14.35
CA VAL A 260 6.74 -0.97 15.77
C VAL A 260 5.25 -1.27 15.98
N LEU A 261 4.55 -1.70 14.95
CA LEU A 261 3.14 -2.07 15.03
C LEU A 261 2.98 -3.36 15.84
N THR A 262 2.30 -3.25 17.00
CA THR A 262 2.18 -4.36 17.94
C THR A 262 0.98 -5.26 17.72
N SER A 263 -0.09 -4.72 17.15
CA SER A 263 -1.33 -5.47 16.90
C SER A 263 -2.15 -4.84 15.76
N LEU A 264 -2.96 -5.68 15.10
CA LEU A 264 -3.95 -5.28 14.10
C LEU A 264 -5.24 -6.06 14.32
N ASP A 265 -6.38 -5.38 14.42
CA ASP A 265 -7.70 -6.01 14.32
C ASP A 265 -8.18 -5.97 12.87
N LEU A 266 -8.17 -7.12 12.21
CA LEU A 266 -8.54 -7.29 10.81
C LEU A 266 -9.88 -8.03 10.62
N LYS A 267 -10.69 -8.17 11.67
CA LYS A 267 -11.95 -8.93 11.61
C LYS A 267 -12.97 -8.38 10.63
N SER A 268 -12.93 -7.06 10.36
CA SER A 268 -13.79 -6.39 9.37
C SER A 268 -13.35 -6.59 7.92
N PHE A 269 -12.13 -7.11 7.70
CA PHE A 269 -11.57 -7.25 6.35
C PHE A 269 -12.27 -8.37 5.57
N ASN A 270 -12.86 -8.03 4.45
CA ASN A 270 -13.36 -8.97 3.45
C ASN A 270 -12.41 -8.94 2.26
N THR A 271 -11.68 -10.04 2.05
CA THR A 271 -10.63 -10.11 1.02
C THR A 271 -11.04 -10.94 -0.20
N GLN A 272 -12.35 -11.23 -0.35
CA GLN A 272 -12.84 -12.11 -1.42
C GLN A 272 -12.48 -11.66 -2.85
N ASN A 273 -12.28 -10.35 -3.08
CA ASN A 273 -11.95 -9.78 -4.39
C ASN A 273 -10.45 -9.45 -4.54
N VAL A 274 -9.65 -9.68 -3.50
CA VAL A 274 -8.22 -9.36 -3.52
C VAL A 274 -7.46 -10.38 -4.36
N THR A 275 -6.68 -9.87 -5.31
CA THR A 275 -5.82 -10.68 -6.20
C THR A 275 -4.34 -10.61 -5.83
N ASN A 276 -3.91 -9.55 -5.13
CA ASN A 276 -2.52 -9.34 -4.75
C ASN A 276 -2.38 -8.96 -3.26
N MET A 277 -1.71 -9.83 -2.49
CA MET A 277 -1.37 -9.63 -1.07
C MET A 277 0.15 -9.60 -0.85
N SER A 278 0.95 -9.40 -1.91
CA SER A 278 2.41 -9.44 -1.78
C SER A 278 2.91 -8.42 -0.76
N SER A 279 3.81 -8.86 0.12
CA SER A 279 4.44 -8.06 1.19
C SER A 279 3.44 -7.36 2.13
N MET A 280 2.18 -7.83 2.27
CA MET A 280 1.14 -7.09 3.01
C MET A 280 1.56 -6.75 4.45
N PHE A 281 2.29 -7.64 5.12
CA PHE A 281 2.79 -7.48 6.49
C PHE A 281 4.31 -7.55 6.58
N ALA A 282 5.03 -7.45 5.45
CA ALA A 282 6.49 -7.56 5.46
C ALA A 282 7.13 -6.54 6.42
N SER A 283 8.16 -6.95 7.14
CA SER A 283 8.89 -6.12 8.11
C SER A 283 8.02 -5.55 9.26
N CYS A 284 6.92 -6.20 9.64
CA CYS A 284 6.24 -5.91 10.90
C CYS A 284 7.02 -6.60 12.05
N LEU A 285 8.14 -5.99 12.45
CA LEU A 285 9.18 -6.65 13.26
C LEU A 285 8.71 -7.13 14.63
N VAL A 286 7.81 -6.39 15.29
CA VAL A 286 7.35 -6.65 16.66
C VAL A 286 5.96 -7.28 16.75
N LEU A 287 5.32 -7.53 15.61
CA LEU A 287 4.00 -8.14 15.55
C LEU A 287 4.10 -9.61 15.98
N THR A 288 3.45 -9.96 17.10
CA THR A 288 3.55 -11.31 17.71
C THR A 288 2.47 -12.27 17.22
N SER A 289 1.33 -11.75 16.77
CA SER A 289 0.19 -12.55 16.28
C SER A 289 -0.67 -11.77 15.30
N LEU A 290 -1.38 -12.51 14.42
CA LEU A 290 -2.38 -11.98 13.49
C LEU A 290 -3.60 -12.90 13.48
N ASP A 291 -4.80 -12.34 13.63
CA ASP A 291 -6.05 -13.05 13.37
C ASP A 291 -6.47 -12.85 11.92
N LEU A 292 -6.29 -13.88 11.10
CA LEU A 292 -6.58 -13.88 9.65
C LEU A 292 -7.83 -14.71 9.29
N LYS A 293 -8.69 -15.03 10.26
CA LYS A 293 -9.88 -15.88 10.02
C LYS A 293 -10.88 -15.29 9.03
N SER A 294 -10.93 -13.97 8.90
CA SER A 294 -11.78 -13.27 7.93
C SER A 294 -11.24 -13.28 6.50
N PHE A 295 -9.98 -13.71 6.30
CA PHE A 295 -9.32 -13.66 4.98
C PHE A 295 -9.83 -14.78 4.08
N ASN A 296 -10.41 -14.40 2.95
CA ASN A 296 -10.70 -15.29 1.83
C ASN A 296 -9.65 -15.07 0.74
N THR A 297 -8.81 -16.06 0.49
CA THR A 297 -7.68 -15.96 -0.44
C THR A 297 -7.90 -16.66 -1.77
N GLN A 298 -9.13 -17.10 -2.06
CA GLN A 298 -9.42 -17.89 -3.25
C GLN A 298 -9.04 -17.22 -4.59
N ASN A 299 -9.06 -15.89 -4.65
CA ASN A 299 -8.73 -15.13 -5.86
C ASN A 299 -7.29 -14.58 -5.86
N VAL A 300 -6.52 -14.85 -4.81
CA VAL A 300 -5.15 -14.34 -4.70
C VAL A 300 -4.22 -15.11 -5.60
N THR A 301 -3.46 -14.39 -6.42
CA THR A 301 -2.44 -14.95 -7.33
C THR A 301 -1.01 -14.71 -6.85
N ASN A 302 -0.79 -13.70 -6.03
CA ASN A 302 0.53 -13.34 -5.52
C ASN A 302 0.53 -13.16 -4.00
N MET A 303 1.30 -14.02 -3.29
CA MET A 303 1.54 -13.97 -1.84
C MET A 303 3.03 -13.78 -1.52
N SER A 304 3.85 -13.35 -2.49
CA SER A 304 5.29 -13.17 -2.26
C SER A 304 5.55 -12.24 -1.07
N SER A 305 6.48 -12.63 -0.21
CA SER A 305 6.92 -11.87 0.96
C SER A 305 5.80 -11.44 1.92
N MET A 306 4.62 -12.09 1.90
CA MET A 306 3.44 -11.61 2.66
C MET A 306 3.73 -11.41 4.14
N PHE A 307 4.56 -12.27 4.76
CA PHE A 307 4.97 -12.21 6.16
C PHE A 307 6.49 -12.09 6.32
N ALA A 308 7.21 -11.71 5.25
CA ALA A 308 8.67 -11.63 5.29
C ALA A 308 9.13 -10.70 6.42
N SER A 309 10.16 -11.11 7.16
CA SER A 309 10.74 -10.36 8.29
C SER A 309 9.75 -10.00 9.41
N CYS A 310 8.68 -10.78 9.61
CA CYS A 310 7.87 -10.73 10.83
C CYS A 310 8.63 -11.46 11.95
N MET A 311 9.67 -10.83 12.49
CA MET A 311 10.67 -11.48 13.35
C MET A 311 10.13 -11.97 14.69
N ALA A 312 9.09 -11.31 15.24
CA ALA A 312 8.48 -11.68 16.51
C ALA A 312 7.29 -12.62 16.40
N LEU A 313 6.86 -12.94 15.17
CA LEU A 313 5.69 -13.78 14.93
C LEU A 313 5.99 -15.24 15.30
N THR A 314 5.29 -15.78 16.30
CA THR A 314 5.54 -17.13 16.82
C THR A 314 4.68 -18.21 16.16
N SER A 315 3.50 -17.85 15.69
CA SER A 315 2.55 -18.74 15.02
C SER A 315 1.60 -17.97 14.09
N LEU A 316 1.04 -18.67 13.10
CA LEU A 316 -0.01 -18.18 12.19
C LEU A 316 -1.07 -19.25 12.00
N ASP A 317 -2.34 -18.88 12.12
CA ASP A 317 -3.47 -19.71 11.70
C ASP A 317 -3.80 -19.43 10.23
N LEU A 318 -3.41 -20.35 9.36
CA LEU A 318 -3.62 -20.28 7.91
C LEU A 318 -4.66 -21.29 7.40
N GLN A 319 -5.47 -21.88 8.31
CA GLN A 319 -6.42 -22.94 7.94
C GLN A 319 -7.46 -22.49 6.91
N HIS A 320 -7.75 -21.19 6.83
CA HIS A 320 -8.72 -20.62 5.90
C HIS A 320 -8.09 -20.19 4.55
N PHE A 321 -6.77 -20.30 4.41
CA PHE A 321 -6.09 -19.91 3.17
C PHE A 321 -6.35 -20.94 2.06
N ASN A 322 -6.92 -20.47 0.96
CA ASN A 322 -7.01 -21.20 -0.30
C ASN A 322 -5.95 -20.66 -1.26
N THR A 323 -4.97 -21.49 -1.60
CA THR A 323 -3.84 -21.08 -2.43
C THR A 323 -3.88 -21.64 -3.85
N GLN A 324 -5.03 -22.22 -4.27
CA GLN A 324 -5.15 -22.88 -5.58
C GLN A 324 -4.80 -22.00 -6.79
N ASN A 325 -5.00 -20.67 -6.68
CA ASN A 325 -4.73 -19.72 -7.76
C ASN A 325 -3.39 -19.00 -7.59
N VAL A 326 -2.63 -19.29 -6.52
CA VAL A 326 -1.36 -18.63 -6.25
C VAL A 326 -0.28 -19.17 -7.18
N THR A 327 0.42 -18.26 -7.85
CA THR A 327 1.54 -18.56 -8.75
C THR A 327 2.90 -18.18 -8.17
N ASN A 328 2.93 -17.25 -7.20
CA ASN A 328 4.16 -16.72 -6.62
C ASN A 328 4.11 -16.75 -5.08
N MET A 329 5.03 -17.51 -4.45
CA MET A 329 5.22 -17.63 -3.00
C MET A 329 6.65 -17.26 -2.56
N VAL A 330 7.43 -16.52 -3.40
CA VAL A 330 8.79 -16.08 -3.09
C VAL A 330 8.83 -15.42 -1.70
N GLY A 331 9.69 -15.94 -0.83
CA GLY A 331 9.97 -15.36 0.48
C GLY A 331 8.75 -15.19 1.38
N MET A 332 7.65 -15.95 1.21
CA MET A 332 6.38 -15.73 1.94
C MET A 332 6.59 -15.65 3.45
N PHE A 333 7.50 -16.45 4.01
CA PHE A 333 7.88 -16.48 5.43
C PHE A 333 9.37 -16.18 5.64
N PHE A 334 10.03 -15.56 4.67
CA PHE A 334 11.44 -15.20 4.77
C PHE A 334 11.75 -14.46 6.06
N ASN A 335 12.80 -14.90 6.77
CA ASN A 335 13.30 -14.21 7.99
C ASN A 335 12.27 -14.11 9.14
N CYS A 336 11.34 -15.09 9.27
CA CYS A 336 10.45 -15.22 10.42
C CYS A 336 11.17 -15.94 11.56
N LEU A 337 12.04 -15.23 12.28
CA LEU A 337 13.01 -15.81 13.22
C LEU A 337 12.37 -16.58 14.37
N ALA A 338 11.22 -16.10 14.91
CA ALA A 338 10.55 -16.69 16.07
C ALA A 338 9.50 -17.75 15.71
N LEU A 339 9.24 -17.99 14.41
CA LEU A 339 8.18 -18.88 13.96
C LEU A 339 8.55 -20.35 14.22
N THR A 340 7.84 -21.01 15.15
CA THR A 340 8.17 -22.38 15.60
C THR A 340 7.45 -23.47 14.81
N SER A 341 6.27 -23.16 14.27
CA SER A 341 5.44 -24.11 13.52
C SER A 341 4.51 -23.42 12.53
N LEU A 342 4.15 -24.11 11.44
CA LEU A 342 3.16 -23.72 10.45
C LEU A 342 2.27 -24.92 10.08
N ASP A 343 0.97 -24.73 10.10
CA ASP A 343 0.02 -25.70 9.52
C ASP A 343 -0.31 -25.31 8.08
N LEU A 344 0.29 -25.99 7.11
CA LEU A 344 0.15 -25.74 5.67
C LEU A 344 -0.72 -26.81 4.98
N LYS A 345 -1.51 -27.58 5.75
CA LYS A 345 -2.30 -28.72 5.20
C LYS A 345 -3.27 -28.32 4.09
N ASN A 346 -3.75 -27.08 4.07
CA ASN A 346 -4.69 -26.56 3.06
C ASN A 346 -4.02 -25.85 1.89
N PHE A 347 -2.67 -25.76 1.89
CA PHE A 347 -1.96 -25.16 0.78
C PHE A 347 -2.00 -26.07 -0.44
N ASN A 348 -2.51 -25.56 -1.55
CA ASN A 348 -2.43 -26.16 -2.87
C ASN A 348 -1.39 -25.37 -3.67
N THR A 349 -0.32 -26.04 -4.09
CA THR A 349 0.81 -25.40 -4.78
C THR A 349 0.90 -25.79 -6.26
N GLN A 350 -0.13 -26.44 -6.82
CA GLN A 350 -0.10 -26.94 -8.20
C GLN A 350 0.18 -25.86 -9.27
N ASN A 351 -0.21 -24.60 -9.00
CA ASN A 351 -0.01 -23.47 -9.91
C ASN A 351 1.21 -22.60 -9.55
N VAL A 352 1.92 -22.93 -8.47
CA VAL A 352 3.08 -22.15 -8.03
C VAL A 352 4.28 -22.43 -8.94
N THR A 353 4.87 -21.35 -9.44
CA THR A 353 6.06 -21.42 -10.30
C THR A 353 7.34 -21.02 -9.59
N ASN A 354 7.25 -20.24 -8.51
CA ASN A 354 8.42 -19.76 -7.76
C ASN A 354 8.19 -19.87 -6.24
N MET A 355 9.10 -20.58 -5.54
CA MET A 355 9.17 -20.75 -4.09
C MET A 355 10.54 -20.33 -3.53
N GLU A 356 11.30 -19.48 -4.27
CA GLU A 356 12.59 -18.98 -3.80
C GLU A 356 12.47 -18.40 -2.40
N GLN A 357 13.37 -18.80 -1.49
CA GLN A 357 13.45 -18.29 -0.11
C GLN A 357 12.17 -18.40 0.74
N MET A 358 11.19 -19.24 0.37
CA MET A 358 9.86 -19.26 1.01
C MET A 358 9.94 -19.38 2.53
N PHE A 359 10.86 -20.16 3.09
CA PHE A 359 11.09 -20.35 4.53
C PHE A 359 12.52 -19.96 4.96
N ALA A 360 13.30 -19.29 4.11
CA ALA A 360 14.69 -18.99 4.44
C ALA A 360 14.79 -18.16 5.73
N ASN A 361 15.77 -18.50 6.57
CA ASN A 361 16.01 -17.90 7.89
C ASN A 361 14.83 -18.03 8.88
N CYS A 362 13.98 -19.04 8.76
CA CYS A 362 13.04 -19.41 9.83
C CYS A 362 13.81 -20.21 10.90
N GLU A 363 14.63 -19.52 11.69
CA GLU A 363 15.63 -20.12 12.56
C GLU A 363 15.03 -21.01 13.68
N ALA A 364 13.83 -20.65 14.18
CA ALA A 364 13.13 -21.41 15.22
C ALA A 364 12.22 -22.52 14.70
N LEU A 365 12.03 -22.65 13.40
CA LEU A 365 11.10 -23.61 12.80
C LEU A 365 11.59 -25.03 12.98
N ILE A 366 10.80 -25.90 13.65
CA ILE A 366 11.21 -27.24 14.05
C ILE A 366 10.89 -28.27 13.00
N SER A 367 9.70 -28.19 12.41
CA SER A 367 9.21 -29.17 11.43
C SER A 367 8.22 -28.57 10.44
N LEU A 368 8.15 -29.14 9.24
CA LEU A 368 7.17 -28.80 8.20
C LEU A 368 6.49 -30.05 7.68
N ASP A 369 5.16 -30.02 7.51
CA ASP A 369 4.41 -31.04 6.78
C ASP A 369 4.01 -30.51 5.40
N LEU A 370 4.78 -30.91 4.39
CA LEU A 370 4.66 -30.48 2.99
C LEU A 370 4.14 -31.60 2.07
N LYS A 371 3.47 -32.62 2.65
CA LYS A 371 2.97 -33.78 1.87
C LYS A 371 1.96 -33.40 0.77
N ASN A 372 1.29 -32.24 0.91
CA ASN A 372 0.34 -31.73 -0.08
C ASN A 372 0.95 -30.76 -1.10
N PHE A 373 2.25 -30.49 -0.99
CA PHE A 373 2.93 -29.62 -1.95
C PHE A 373 3.12 -30.38 -3.27
N ASP A 374 2.53 -29.83 -4.34
CA ASP A 374 2.81 -30.19 -5.71
C ASP A 374 3.85 -29.22 -6.27
N THR A 375 4.97 -29.74 -6.70
CA THR A 375 6.13 -28.93 -7.17
C THR A 375 6.41 -29.11 -8.66
N GLN A 376 5.51 -29.75 -9.42
CA GLN A 376 5.74 -30.07 -10.84
C GLN A 376 5.93 -28.81 -11.70
N ASN A 377 5.30 -27.71 -11.35
CA ASN A 377 5.38 -26.44 -12.07
C ASN A 377 6.42 -25.46 -11.49
N VAL A 378 7.09 -25.82 -10.38
CA VAL A 378 8.06 -24.94 -9.73
C VAL A 378 9.37 -24.95 -10.46
N THR A 379 9.82 -23.79 -10.90
CA THR A 379 11.09 -23.60 -11.62
C THR A 379 12.22 -23.05 -10.75
N ASP A 380 11.87 -22.46 -9.59
CA ASP A 380 12.84 -21.84 -8.68
C ASP A 380 12.54 -22.17 -7.22
N MET A 381 13.47 -22.85 -6.54
CA MET A 381 13.46 -23.18 -5.11
C MET A 381 14.77 -22.76 -4.43
N ARG A 382 15.52 -21.83 -5.02
CA ARG A 382 16.78 -21.35 -4.45
C ARG A 382 16.58 -20.89 -3.01
N LYS A 383 17.46 -21.39 -2.12
CA LYS A 383 17.46 -21.03 -0.70
C LYS A 383 16.12 -21.26 0.03
N MET A 384 15.23 -22.11 -0.46
CA MET A 384 13.85 -22.28 0.08
C MET A 384 13.82 -22.53 1.59
N PHE A 385 14.77 -23.30 2.14
CA PHE A 385 14.90 -23.59 3.57
C PHE A 385 16.23 -23.08 4.16
N SER A 386 17.02 -22.32 3.39
CA SER A 386 18.35 -21.86 3.83
C SER A 386 18.25 -21.15 5.20
N GLY A 387 19.19 -21.49 6.11
CA GLY A 387 19.23 -20.85 7.44
C GLY A 387 18.17 -21.33 8.43
N CYS A 388 17.38 -22.38 8.13
CA CYS A 388 16.45 -22.99 9.09
C CYS A 388 17.20 -23.85 10.11
N ALA A 389 17.94 -23.21 11.03
CA ALA A 389 18.89 -23.87 11.92
C ALA A 389 18.29 -24.87 12.91
N ALA A 390 17.01 -24.69 13.31
CA ALA A 390 16.30 -25.61 14.20
C ALA A 390 15.53 -26.71 13.46
N LEU A 391 15.43 -26.66 12.13
CA LEU A 391 14.62 -27.57 11.33
C LEU A 391 15.17 -28.99 11.38
N THR A 392 14.39 -29.91 11.96
CA THR A 392 14.75 -31.32 12.12
C THR A 392 14.07 -32.22 11.11
N THR A 393 12.87 -31.87 10.65
CA THR A 393 12.00 -32.74 9.86
C THR A 393 11.21 -31.98 8.80
N ILE A 394 11.28 -32.46 7.56
CA ILE A 394 10.39 -32.06 6.46
C ILE A 394 9.65 -33.30 6.00
N ASN A 395 8.31 -33.34 6.21
CA ASN A 395 7.50 -34.46 5.76
C ASN A 395 7.05 -34.25 4.32
N SER A 396 7.47 -35.13 3.42
CA SER A 396 6.97 -35.24 2.06
C SER A 396 7.03 -36.70 1.61
N ASN A 397 6.01 -37.16 0.89
CA ASN A 397 5.97 -38.51 0.37
C ASN A 397 6.51 -38.63 -1.07
N THR A 398 6.89 -37.52 -1.68
CA THR A 398 7.39 -37.44 -3.06
C THR A 398 8.76 -36.77 -3.09
N ALA A 399 9.60 -37.18 -4.01
CA ALA A 399 10.83 -36.49 -4.34
C ALA A 399 10.51 -35.24 -5.17
N TRP A 400 11.18 -34.15 -4.88
CA TRP A 400 11.05 -32.92 -5.65
C TRP A 400 12.20 -32.73 -6.64
N GLN A 401 11.89 -32.16 -7.78
CA GLN A 401 12.86 -31.78 -8.79
C GLN A 401 12.63 -30.33 -9.14
N CYS A 402 13.73 -29.55 -9.25
CA CYS A 402 13.66 -28.15 -9.63
C CYS A 402 14.94 -27.77 -10.35
N PRO A 403 14.87 -27.08 -11.50
CA PRO A 403 16.04 -26.65 -12.24
C PRO A 403 16.91 -25.66 -11.45
N GLU A 404 16.30 -24.74 -10.71
CA GLU A 404 17.00 -23.75 -9.89
C GLU A 404 16.77 -24.04 -8.40
N SER A 405 17.81 -24.55 -7.71
CA SER A 405 17.67 -25.01 -6.32
C SER A 405 18.94 -24.80 -5.48
N GLU A 406 19.84 -23.90 -5.90
CA GLU A 406 21.10 -23.65 -5.20
C GLU A 406 20.83 -23.23 -3.75
N ASN A 407 21.60 -23.84 -2.84
CA ASN A 407 21.54 -23.54 -1.41
C ASN A 407 20.18 -23.81 -0.77
N MET A 408 19.31 -24.63 -1.38
CA MET A 408 17.95 -24.92 -0.89
C MET A 408 17.92 -25.29 0.59
N PHE A 409 18.90 -26.10 1.06
CA PHE A 409 19.01 -26.56 2.45
C PHE A 409 20.24 -26.02 3.18
N ALA A 410 20.93 -25.00 2.66
CA ALA A 410 22.14 -24.47 3.29
C ALA A 410 21.84 -24.01 4.74
N GLY A 411 22.67 -24.47 5.71
CA GLY A 411 22.51 -24.13 7.12
C GLY A 411 21.42 -24.90 7.87
N CYS A 412 20.73 -25.87 7.26
CA CYS A 412 19.75 -26.74 7.95
C CYS A 412 20.45 -27.86 8.73
N THR A 413 21.40 -27.55 9.60
CA THR A 413 22.34 -28.49 10.22
C THR A 413 21.71 -29.56 11.09
N LYS A 414 20.47 -29.39 11.53
CA LYS A 414 19.73 -30.38 12.34
C LYS A 414 18.80 -31.29 11.53
N LEU A 415 18.72 -31.07 10.21
CA LEU A 415 17.78 -31.79 9.36
C LEU A 415 18.13 -33.27 9.29
N LYS A 416 17.13 -34.14 9.45
CA LYS A 416 17.24 -35.59 9.43
C LYS A 416 16.12 -36.18 8.58
N GLY A 417 16.50 -36.84 7.49
CA GLY A 417 15.62 -37.64 6.64
C GLY A 417 16.12 -39.08 6.54
N ALA A 418 16.09 -39.64 5.35
CA ALA A 418 16.74 -40.91 5.07
C ALA A 418 18.26 -40.87 5.28
N VAL A 419 18.86 -39.68 5.15
CA VAL A 419 20.29 -39.44 5.40
C VAL A 419 20.49 -38.23 6.33
N ALA A 420 21.64 -38.16 6.99
CA ALA A 420 22.03 -37.00 7.78
C ALA A 420 22.44 -35.82 6.87
N TYR A 421 22.30 -34.60 7.40
CA TYR A 421 22.70 -33.38 6.69
C TYR A 421 24.19 -33.36 6.30
N ASP A 422 24.46 -32.95 5.07
CA ASP A 422 25.79 -32.74 4.52
C ASP A 422 25.85 -31.35 3.90
N GLN A 423 26.74 -30.49 4.40
CA GLN A 423 26.86 -29.10 3.96
C GLN A 423 27.25 -28.94 2.47
N ASN A 424 27.77 -30.01 1.83
CA ASN A 424 28.14 -30.02 0.43
C ASN A 424 27.01 -30.52 -0.49
N LYS A 425 25.87 -30.92 0.07
CA LYS A 425 24.72 -31.49 -0.62
C LYS A 425 23.44 -30.72 -0.20
N VAL A 426 23.23 -29.54 -0.76
CA VAL A 426 22.21 -28.59 -0.29
C VAL A 426 21.21 -28.15 -1.37
N ASP A 427 21.24 -28.82 -2.52
CA ASP A 427 20.28 -28.59 -3.63
C ASP A 427 19.06 -29.52 -3.59
N ALA A 428 18.16 -29.42 -4.56
CA ALA A 428 16.93 -30.22 -4.66
C ALA A 428 17.17 -31.73 -4.82
N LYS A 429 18.37 -32.20 -5.15
CA LYS A 429 18.69 -33.63 -5.17
C LYS A 429 18.48 -34.25 -3.79
N MET A 430 18.61 -33.45 -2.73
CA MET A 430 18.38 -33.89 -1.36
C MET A 430 16.90 -33.76 -0.93
N ALA A 431 16.01 -33.23 -1.75
CA ALA A 431 14.57 -33.15 -1.50
C ALA A 431 13.88 -34.49 -1.83
N ASN A 432 14.25 -35.55 -1.15
CA ASN A 432 13.85 -36.93 -1.44
C ASN A 432 13.62 -37.71 -0.13
N PRO A 433 12.47 -38.41 0.03
CA PRO A 433 12.15 -39.18 1.24
C PRO A 433 12.94 -40.50 1.35
N GLU A 434 13.50 -41.03 0.26
CA GLU A 434 14.23 -42.31 0.25
C GLU A 434 15.75 -42.12 0.35
N THR A 435 16.29 -41.08 -0.26
CA THR A 435 17.73 -40.86 -0.41
C THR A 435 18.24 -39.50 0.09
N GLY A 436 17.35 -38.64 0.62
CA GLY A 436 17.65 -37.27 0.99
C GLY A 436 17.16 -36.88 2.36
N TYR A 437 16.79 -35.60 2.50
CA TYR A 437 16.45 -34.95 3.77
C TYR A 437 14.96 -35.00 4.11
N PHE A 438 14.10 -35.47 3.23
CA PHE A 438 12.69 -35.62 3.52
C PHE A 438 12.41 -36.87 4.35
N THR A 439 11.28 -36.86 5.07
CA THR A 439 10.76 -37.97 5.84
C THR A 439 9.39 -38.38 5.28
N ALA A 440 9.26 -39.62 4.82
CA ALA A 440 7.96 -40.16 4.42
C ALA A 440 7.08 -40.36 5.65
N LYS A 441 5.85 -39.78 5.66
CA LYS A 441 4.84 -40.19 6.64
C LYS A 441 4.15 -41.46 6.17
N PRO A 442 3.95 -42.47 7.07
CA PRO A 442 3.17 -43.61 6.72
C PRO A 442 1.77 -43.18 6.24
N THR A 443 1.39 -43.59 5.05
CA THR A 443 -0.02 -43.55 4.62
C THR A 443 -0.81 -44.35 5.61
N THR A 444 -1.72 -43.73 6.36
CA THR A 444 -2.70 -44.50 7.16
C THR A 444 -3.50 -45.34 6.18
N ALA A 445 -3.09 -46.60 6.03
CA ALA A 445 -3.83 -47.58 5.24
C ALA A 445 -5.26 -47.58 5.74
N LYS A 446 -6.21 -47.27 4.86
CA LYS A 446 -7.63 -47.57 5.13
C LYS A 446 -7.68 -49.03 5.57
N ARG A 447 -7.95 -49.28 6.85
CA ARG A 447 -8.19 -50.64 7.36
C ARG A 447 -9.35 -51.19 6.56
N ASN A 448 -9.06 -51.92 5.46
CA ASN A 448 -10.02 -52.80 4.81
C ASN A 448 -10.51 -53.77 5.87
N ARG A 449 -11.74 -53.59 6.35
CA ARG A 449 -12.47 -54.62 7.05
C ARG A 449 -12.60 -55.79 6.06
N ARG A 450 -11.63 -56.71 6.11
CA ARG A 450 -11.82 -58.03 5.53
C ARG A 450 -13.03 -58.66 6.25
N SER A 451 -14.05 -58.91 5.47
CA SER A 451 -15.19 -59.70 5.82
C SER A 451 -14.79 -60.93 6.65
N ALA A 452 -15.30 -61.03 7.86
CA ALA A 452 -15.29 -62.29 8.59
C ALA A 452 -16.06 -63.32 7.78
N ALA A 453 -15.33 -64.31 7.27
CA ALA A 453 -15.87 -65.43 6.57
C ALA A 453 -16.76 -66.23 7.50
N HIS A 454 -17.88 -66.71 6.95
CA HIS A 454 -18.84 -67.69 7.47
C HIS A 454 -18.25 -68.81 8.35
N LEU A 455 -18.79 -68.95 9.56
CA LEU A 455 -18.81 -70.20 10.29
C LEU A 455 -20.27 -70.77 10.28
N PRO A 456 -20.49 -72.05 10.00
CA PRO A 456 -21.82 -72.59 9.82
C PRO A 456 -22.57 -72.82 11.15
N ALA A 457 -23.87 -72.54 11.13
CA ALA A 457 -24.78 -72.66 12.23
C ALA A 457 -24.93 -74.16 12.70
N ALA A 458 -24.64 -74.40 13.98
CA ALA A 458 -25.06 -75.63 14.65
C ALA A 458 -26.51 -75.49 15.13
N ARG A 459 -27.41 -76.38 14.60
CA ARG A 459 -28.75 -76.58 15.05
C ARG A 459 -28.75 -77.06 16.51
N LYS A 460 -29.56 -76.47 17.39
CA LYS A 460 -30.19 -77.17 18.54
C LYS A 460 -31.63 -76.73 18.64
N ARG A 461 -32.44 -77.85 18.73
CA ARG A 461 -33.90 -77.89 18.85
C ARG A 461 -34.39 -77.48 20.25
N GLY A 462 -35.45 -76.74 20.30
CA GLY A 462 -36.66 -77.04 21.07
C GLY A 462 -36.68 -76.70 22.56
N ALA A 463 -37.54 -75.75 22.92
CA ALA A 463 -38.68 -76.06 23.84
C ALA A 463 -39.53 -74.77 24.03
N ARG A 464 -40.82 -74.96 23.83
CA ARG A 464 -41.90 -74.02 24.17
C ARG A 464 -41.99 -73.87 25.70
N LYS A 465 -42.40 -72.71 26.20
CA LYS A 465 -43.52 -72.59 27.15
C LYS A 465 -43.88 -71.12 27.42
N HIS A 466 -45.18 -70.89 27.13
CA HIS A 466 -46.20 -70.07 27.81
C HIS A 466 -45.91 -68.70 28.43
N LEU A 467 -46.68 -67.71 27.89
CA LEU A 467 -47.23 -66.51 28.56
C LEU A 467 -47.99 -66.89 29.89
N PRO A 468 -48.23 -65.96 30.85
CA PRO A 468 -49.30 -64.97 30.63
C PRO A 468 -49.02 -63.53 31.13
N ALA A 469 -50.03 -62.76 30.76
CA ALA A 469 -50.29 -61.37 30.92
C ALA A 469 -50.39 -60.79 32.37
N GLY A 470 -50.33 -59.44 32.44
CA GLY A 470 -51.07 -58.60 33.37
C GLY A 470 -50.23 -57.88 34.45
N VAL A 471 -50.13 -56.63 34.45
CA VAL A 471 -50.91 -55.48 34.91
C VAL A 471 -50.16 -54.24 34.47
#